data_a01759990688d07dc16e49dbaa1235a6
#
_entry.id   a01759990688d07dc16e49dbaa1235a6
#
_cell.length_a   1.000
_cell.length_b   1.000
_cell.length_c   1.000
_cell.angle_alpha   90.00
_cell.angle_beta   90.00
_cell.angle_gamma   90.00
#
_symmetry.space_group_name_H-M   'P 1'
#
loop_
_entity.id
_entity.type
_entity.pdbx_description
1 polymer ?
#
loop_
_entity_poly.entity_id
_entity_poly.type
_entity_poly.pdbx_seq_one_letter_code
_entity_poly.pdbx_strand_id
1 'polypeptide(L)'
;MKKNSRLKFSTVESWSKNVFNLNTKRAYVEEDGAIEWVTGSFGSRISMLYPMGILAGARAKMEYTGVSFAGAEQNLDTGAKVVHIGPNTYSMMMAKSLSKDGGISTTRTLAKICKTAVGAKSYTDCKSLILDDKSISNAIPEVKVECDDAEVSHEASVGKISDEAIYYLKTRGISEDEARAMIVRGFTGDISKELPIEYAMEMNNLIKLEMQNG
;
A
#
# COMPACT_ATOMS: atom_id res chain seq x y z
N MET A 1 21.14 3.21 -2.87
CA MET A 1 21.33 1.89 -3.51
C MET A 1 22.41 2.04 -4.55
N LYS A 2 23.51 1.36 -4.36
CA LYS A 2 24.64 1.39 -5.31
C LYS A 2 24.36 0.52 -6.52
N LYS A 3 25.14 0.68 -7.58
CA LYS A 3 25.04 -0.12 -8.80
C LYS A 3 24.94 -1.63 -8.49
N ASN A 4 24.02 -2.33 -9.14
CA ASN A 4 23.75 -3.78 -8.99
C ASN A 4 23.32 -4.21 -7.57
N SER A 5 22.99 -3.29 -6.67
CA SER A 5 22.55 -3.64 -5.32
C SER A 5 21.04 -3.86 -5.24
N ARG A 6 20.61 -4.75 -4.34
CA ARG A 6 19.20 -4.99 -4.04
C ARG A 6 18.94 -4.86 -2.56
N LEU A 7 17.82 -4.24 -2.21
CA LEU A 7 17.36 -4.14 -0.82
C LEU A 7 15.86 -4.37 -0.79
N LYS A 8 15.41 -5.29 0.05
CA LYS A 8 14.03 -5.39 0.49
C LYS A 8 13.92 -4.78 1.89
N PHE A 9 13.09 -3.77 2.04
CA PHE A 9 12.87 -3.07 3.30
C PHE A 9 11.42 -3.28 3.74
N SER A 10 11.25 -4.18 4.71
CA SER A 10 9.93 -4.54 5.24
C SER A 10 9.70 -3.87 6.59
N THR A 11 8.53 -3.27 6.78
CA THR A 11 8.10 -2.69 8.06
C THR A 11 6.65 -3.03 8.34
N VAL A 12 6.35 -3.38 9.59
CA VAL A 12 5.00 -3.41 10.13
C VAL A 12 4.96 -2.42 11.28
N GLU A 13 4.14 -1.39 11.16
CA GLU A 13 4.03 -0.30 12.13
C GLU A 13 2.69 -0.42 12.85
N SER A 14 2.73 -0.60 14.18
CA SER A 14 1.56 -0.68 15.07
C SER A 14 1.79 0.20 16.28
N TRP A 15 1.51 1.48 16.12
CA TRP A 15 1.67 2.49 17.16
C TRP A 15 0.38 2.66 17.97
N SER A 16 0.52 3.11 19.21
CA SER A 16 -0.63 3.48 20.05
C SER A 16 -1.46 4.59 19.40
N LYS A 17 -2.77 4.59 19.63
CA LYS A 17 -3.72 5.56 19.01
C LYS A 17 -3.51 7.04 19.43
N ASN A 18 -2.59 7.34 20.32
CA ASN A 18 -2.19 8.71 20.71
C ASN A 18 -0.94 9.21 19.98
N VAL A 19 -0.37 8.42 19.07
CA VAL A 19 0.88 8.74 18.33
C VAL A 19 0.57 9.40 16.99
N PHE A 20 1.38 10.39 16.63
CA PHE A 20 1.49 10.94 15.29
C PHE A 20 2.75 10.35 14.63
N ASN A 21 2.56 9.54 13.59
CA ASN A 21 3.65 8.91 12.85
C ASN A 21 3.87 9.62 11.51
N LEU A 22 4.82 10.55 11.49
CA LEU A 22 5.17 11.34 10.30
C LEU A 22 6.54 10.89 9.80
N ASN A 23 6.56 9.92 8.91
CA ASN A 23 7.78 9.23 8.51
C ASN A 23 8.14 9.50 7.04
N THR A 24 9.44 9.75 6.80
CA THR A 24 9.98 9.94 5.46
C THR A 24 11.07 8.92 5.18
N LYS A 25 10.86 8.08 4.16
CA LYS A 25 11.82 7.09 3.68
C LYS A 25 12.15 7.39 2.21
N ARG A 26 13.43 7.43 1.84
CA ARG A 26 13.86 7.69 0.46
C ARG A 26 14.99 6.76 0.08
N ALA A 27 14.93 6.22 -1.14
CA ALA A 27 15.99 5.45 -1.76
C ALA A 27 16.45 6.15 -3.06
N TYR A 28 17.72 6.44 -3.15
CA TYR A 28 18.37 6.84 -4.40
C TYR A 28 18.96 5.58 -5.03
N VAL A 29 18.51 5.23 -6.25
CA VAL A 29 18.79 3.94 -6.89
C VAL A 29 19.64 4.17 -8.13
N GLU A 30 20.88 3.69 -8.07
CA GLU A 30 21.84 3.75 -9.16
C GLU A 30 21.58 2.62 -10.19
N GLU A 31 22.38 2.56 -11.26
CA GLU A 31 22.25 1.63 -12.38
C GLU A 31 22.10 0.17 -11.92
N ASP A 32 21.12 -0.54 -12.49
CA ASP A 32 20.76 -1.94 -12.16
C ASP A 32 20.45 -2.18 -10.67
N GLY A 33 20.30 -1.12 -9.89
CA GLY A 33 19.87 -1.20 -8.50
C GLY A 33 18.38 -1.48 -8.36
N ALA A 34 17.97 -2.12 -7.27
CA ALA A 34 16.57 -2.39 -6.97
C ALA A 34 16.24 -2.14 -5.50
N ILE A 35 15.14 -1.43 -5.25
CA ILE A 35 14.55 -1.25 -3.92
C ILE A 35 13.15 -1.85 -3.91
N GLU A 36 12.86 -2.66 -2.92
CA GLU A 36 11.54 -3.18 -2.62
C GLU A 36 11.10 -2.67 -1.24
N TRP A 37 9.98 -1.97 -1.21
CA TRP A 37 9.33 -1.50 0.01
C TRP A 37 8.12 -2.38 0.30
N VAL A 38 8.07 -2.97 1.50
CA VAL A 38 6.88 -3.69 1.97
C VAL A 38 6.44 -3.06 3.29
N THR A 39 5.22 -2.52 3.33
CA THR A 39 4.75 -1.78 4.50
C THR A 39 3.39 -2.26 4.98
N GLY A 40 3.26 -2.48 6.29
CA GLY A 40 1.99 -2.62 6.99
C GLY A 40 1.84 -1.44 7.95
N SER A 41 0.77 -0.65 7.82
CA SER A 41 0.49 0.50 8.68
C SER A 41 -0.79 0.27 9.46
N PHE A 42 -0.64 0.13 10.77
CA PHE A 42 -1.69 -0.09 11.76
C PHE A 42 -1.46 0.85 12.94
N GLY A 43 -2.49 1.13 13.70
CA GLY A 43 -2.33 2.04 14.85
C GLY A 43 -2.11 3.49 14.43
N SER A 44 -1.52 4.29 15.34
CA SER A 44 -1.43 5.75 15.27
C SER A 44 -2.79 6.46 15.21
N ARG A 45 -2.85 7.69 15.71
CA ARG A 45 -3.97 8.59 15.45
C ARG A 45 -3.89 9.19 14.05
N ILE A 46 -2.69 9.60 13.66
CA ILE A 46 -2.37 10.11 12.33
C ILE A 46 -1.09 9.46 11.85
N SER A 47 -1.10 8.90 10.66
CA SER A 47 0.12 8.46 9.96
C SER A 47 0.22 9.16 8.61
N MET A 48 1.45 9.62 8.29
CA MET A 48 1.82 10.04 6.95
C MET A 48 3.08 9.28 6.55
N LEU A 49 2.94 8.32 5.64
CA LEU A 49 4.02 7.41 5.26
C LEU A 49 4.07 7.22 3.75
N TYR A 50 5.10 7.79 3.11
CA TYR A 50 5.30 7.72 1.66
C TYR A 50 6.74 7.35 1.34
N PRO A 51 7.12 6.06 1.39
CA PRO A 51 8.42 5.64 0.90
C PRO A 51 8.57 6.05 -0.57
N MET A 52 9.77 6.53 -0.91
CA MET A 52 10.05 7.10 -2.22
C MET A 52 11.28 6.43 -2.83
N GLY A 53 11.17 6.09 -4.11
CA GLY A 53 12.32 5.70 -4.93
C GLY A 53 12.66 6.77 -5.94
N ILE A 54 13.96 7.12 -6.01
CA ILE A 54 14.53 7.99 -7.05
C ILE A 54 15.38 7.08 -7.93
N LEU A 55 14.83 6.71 -9.10
CA LEU A 55 15.44 5.79 -10.04
C LEU A 55 16.38 6.58 -10.97
N ALA A 56 17.59 6.86 -10.46
CA ALA A 56 18.55 7.74 -11.11
C ALA A 56 19.41 7.04 -12.16
N GLY A 57 19.71 5.76 -11.97
CA GLY A 57 20.52 4.99 -12.91
C GLY A 57 19.70 4.25 -13.95
N ALA A 58 20.34 3.86 -15.05
CA ALA A 58 19.71 3.04 -16.08
C ALA A 58 19.23 1.68 -15.48
N ARG A 59 18.05 1.23 -15.87
CA ARG A 59 17.42 -0.05 -15.44
C ARG A 59 17.20 -0.16 -13.92
N ALA A 60 17.26 0.96 -13.19
CA ALA A 60 16.93 0.98 -11.77
C ALA A 60 15.46 0.61 -11.55
N LYS A 61 15.17 -0.08 -10.45
CA LYS A 61 13.84 -0.62 -10.15
C LYS A 61 13.34 -0.22 -8.77
N MET A 62 12.03 0.00 -8.66
CA MET A 62 11.33 0.13 -7.38
C MET A 62 10.06 -0.70 -7.39
N GLU A 63 9.87 -1.47 -6.35
CA GLU A 63 8.60 -2.13 -6.04
C GLU A 63 8.10 -1.65 -4.68
N TYR A 64 6.81 -1.41 -4.59
CA TYR A 64 6.14 -1.05 -3.35
C TYR A 64 4.89 -1.91 -3.18
N THR A 65 4.79 -2.52 -2.03
CA THR A 65 3.60 -3.25 -1.61
C THR A 65 3.22 -2.77 -0.22
N GLY A 66 2.03 -2.19 -0.09
CA GLY A 66 1.58 -1.59 1.15
C GLY A 66 0.16 -1.97 1.54
N VAL A 67 -0.07 -2.15 2.84
CA VAL A 67 -1.40 -2.24 3.43
C VAL A 67 -1.54 -1.25 4.58
N SER A 68 -2.69 -0.59 4.67
CA SER A 68 -3.08 0.23 5.81
C SER A 68 -4.46 -0.16 6.30
N PHE A 69 -4.65 -0.12 7.62
CA PHE A 69 -5.94 -0.36 8.26
C PHE A 69 -6.25 0.79 9.21
N ALA A 70 -7.22 1.62 8.87
CA ALA A 70 -7.68 2.73 9.68
C ALA A 70 -8.95 2.32 10.46
N GLY A 71 -8.82 2.22 11.78
CA GLY A 71 -9.93 2.01 12.72
C GLY A 71 -10.45 3.32 13.30
N ALA A 72 -11.27 3.21 14.35
CA ALA A 72 -11.87 4.37 15.03
C ALA A 72 -10.82 5.41 15.44
N GLU A 73 -11.12 6.70 15.16
CA GLU A 73 -10.29 7.87 15.46
C GLU A 73 -8.93 7.93 14.74
N GLN A 74 -8.71 7.09 13.73
CA GLN A 74 -7.48 7.05 12.97
C GLN A 74 -7.62 7.74 11.61
N ASN A 75 -6.57 8.44 11.21
CA ASN A 75 -6.42 9.02 9.87
C ASN A 75 -5.06 8.59 9.31
N LEU A 76 -5.08 7.61 8.42
CA LEU A 76 -3.88 7.03 7.82
C LEU A 76 -3.77 7.50 6.37
N ASP A 77 -2.81 8.37 6.10
CA ASP A 77 -2.49 8.85 4.76
C ASP A 77 -1.17 8.19 4.31
N THR A 78 -1.28 7.14 3.53
CA THR A 78 -0.16 6.25 3.17
C THR A 78 -0.06 6.08 1.66
N GLY A 79 1.00 5.45 1.20
CA GLY A 79 1.22 5.16 -0.22
C GLY A 79 2.69 5.20 -0.57
N ALA A 80 3.02 5.49 -1.84
CA ALA A 80 4.40 5.54 -2.29
C ALA A 80 4.61 6.57 -3.38
N LYS A 81 5.89 6.97 -3.56
CA LYS A 81 6.30 7.91 -4.60
C LYS A 81 7.47 7.34 -5.38
N VAL A 82 7.46 7.52 -6.69
CA VAL A 82 8.58 7.16 -7.55
C VAL A 82 8.91 8.29 -8.51
N VAL A 83 10.21 8.51 -8.72
CA VAL A 83 10.74 9.45 -9.71
C VAL A 83 11.69 8.69 -10.63
N HIS A 84 11.32 8.58 -11.90
CA HIS A 84 12.13 7.99 -12.94
C HIS A 84 13.00 9.07 -13.58
N ILE A 85 14.31 8.90 -13.52
CA ILE A 85 15.32 9.82 -14.10
C ILE A 85 16.15 9.09 -15.15
N GLY A 86 16.63 7.88 -14.82
CA GLY A 86 17.42 7.06 -15.72
C GLY A 86 16.58 6.35 -16.80
N PRO A 87 17.17 5.95 -17.93
CA PRO A 87 16.48 5.22 -18.98
C PRO A 87 16.17 3.77 -18.57
N ASN A 88 15.10 3.21 -19.18
CA ASN A 88 14.65 1.83 -19.00
C ASN A 88 14.38 1.47 -17.52
N THR A 89 13.96 2.43 -16.73
CA THR A 89 13.63 2.23 -15.31
C THR A 89 12.24 1.62 -15.15
N TYR A 90 12.05 0.87 -14.08
CA TYR A 90 10.79 0.18 -13.80
C TYR A 90 10.29 0.48 -12.41
N SER A 91 8.97 0.69 -12.29
CA SER A 91 8.32 0.72 -10.97
C SER A 91 6.98 0.02 -10.97
N MET A 92 6.68 -0.62 -9.83
CA MET A 92 5.37 -1.18 -9.51
C MET A 92 4.97 -0.73 -8.11
N MET A 93 3.78 -0.16 -7.98
CA MET A 93 3.23 0.28 -6.70
C MET A 93 1.87 -0.37 -6.48
N MET A 94 1.77 -1.25 -5.49
CA MET A 94 0.53 -1.89 -5.06
C MET A 94 0.19 -1.41 -3.65
N ALA A 95 -0.96 -0.76 -3.50
CA ALA A 95 -1.45 -0.26 -2.23
C ALA A 95 -2.85 -0.80 -1.94
N LYS A 96 -3.03 -1.38 -0.77
CA LYS A 96 -4.33 -1.80 -0.27
C LYS A 96 -4.66 -1.05 1.01
N SER A 97 -5.87 -0.56 1.13
CA SER A 97 -6.31 0.13 2.33
C SER A 97 -7.64 -0.39 2.82
N LEU A 98 -7.80 -0.40 4.14
CA LEU A 98 -9.03 -0.76 4.82
C LEU A 98 -9.43 0.37 5.76
N SER A 99 -10.73 0.58 5.91
CA SER A 99 -11.29 1.54 6.87
C SER A 99 -12.50 0.94 7.58
N LYS A 100 -12.54 1.13 8.91
CA LYS A 100 -13.57 0.58 9.82
C LYS A 100 -13.86 1.56 10.96
N ASP A 101 -15.07 1.54 11.49
CA ASP A 101 -15.51 2.27 12.68
C ASP A 101 -15.28 3.80 12.60
N GLY A 102 -15.49 4.39 11.42
CA GLY A 102 -15.28 5.81 11.16
C GLY A 102 -13.83 6.19 10.89
N GLY A 103 -12.92 5.22 10.73
CA GLY A 103 -11.54 5.47 10.33
C GLY A 103 -11.44 6.07 8.94
N ILE A 104 -10.41 6.88 8.73
CA ILE A 104 -10.11 7.54 7.45
C ILE A 104 -8.82 6.95 6.89
N SER A 105 -8.91 6.33 5.72
CA SER A 105 -7.74 5.86 4.98
C SER A 105 -7.59 6.64 3.68
N THR A 106 -6.41 7.20 3.46
CA THR A 106 -6.07 7.89 2.20
C THR A 106 -4.84 7.20 1.59
N THR A 107 -4.99 6.76 0.35
CA THR A 107 -3.87 6.20 -0.42
C THR A 107 -3.40 7.24 -1.42
N ARG A 108 -2.14 7.70 -1.27
CA ARG A 108 -1.51 8.63 -2.22
C ARG A 108 -0.37 7.96 -2.94
N THR A 109 -0.40 8.00 -4.26
CA THR A 109 0.72 7.53 -5.08
C THR A 109 1.16 8.64 -6.03
N LEU A 110 2.47 8.71 -6.28
CA LEU A 110 3.04 9.59 -7.29
C LEU A 110 3.99 8.79 -8.18
N ALA A 111 3.72 8.81 -9.48
CA ALA A 111 4.66 8.37 -10.51
C ALA A 111 5.10 9.59 -11.34
N LYS A 112 6.36 10.00 -11.19
CA LYS A 112 6.96 11.06 -12.01
C LYS A 112 7.97 10.47 -12.98
N ILE A 113 7.75 10.66 -14.28
CA ILE A 113 8.65 10.25 -15.35
C ILE A 113 9.31 11.53 -15.91
N CYS A 114 10.60 11.68 -15.67
CA CYS A 114 11.38 12.83 -16.17
C CYS A 114 11.70 12.66 -17.66
N LYS A 115 12.04 13.75 -18.34
CA LYS A 115 12.39 13.78 -19.78
C LYS A 115 13.50 12.80 -20.18
N THR A 116 14.41 12.51 -19.26
CA THR A 116 15.55 11.61 -19.48
C THR A 116 15.24 10.14 -19.29
N ALA A 117 14.06 9.80 -18.79
CA ALA A 117 13.66 8.44 -18.45
C ALA A 117 13.05 7.70 -19.66
N VAL A 118 13.76 7.70 -20.79
CA VAL A 118 13.36 7.00 -22.02
C VAL A 118 13.18 5.50 -21.75
N GLY A 119 12.10 4.91 -22.22
CA GLY A 119 11.76 3.49 -22.01
C GLY A 119 11.32 3.17 -20.57
N ALA A 120 10.98 4.17 -19.77
CA ALA A 120 10.50 3.95 -18.40
C ALA A 120 9.12 3.28 -18.38
N LYS A 121 8.93 2.36 -17.41
CA LYS A 121 7.64 1.69 -17.20
C LYS A 121 7.21 1.86 -15.75
N SER A 122 5.97 2.30 -15.54
CA SER A 122 5.38 2.48 -14.22
C SER A 122 3.97 1.89 -14.16
N TYR A 123 3.74 1.00 -13.22
CA TYR A 123 2.45 0.43 -12.92
C TYR A 123 2.02 0.78 -11.50
N THR A 124 0.77 1.21 -11.34
CA THR A 124 0.18 1.52 -10.01
C THR A 124 -1.17 0.86 -9.88
N ASP A 125 -1.38 0.11 -8.80
CA ASP A 125 -2.67 -0.50 -8.42
C ASP A 125 -3.03 -0.11 -6.98
N CYS A 126 -4.14 0.61 -6.81
CA CYS A 126 -4.65 1.07 -5.53
C CYS A 126 -6.04 0.47 -5.28
N LYS A 127 -6.15 -0.39 -4.27
CA LYS A 127 -7.42 -1.01 -3.88
C LYS A 127 -7.81 -0.64 -2.46
N SER A 128 -9.03 -0.22 -2.28
CA SER A 128 -9.56 0.17 -0.98
C SER A 128 -10.84 -0.60 -0.65
N LEU A 129 -10.94 -1.06 0.58
CA LEU A 129 -12.13 -1.74 1.09
C LEU A 129 -12.68 -1.01 2.32
N ILE A 130 -13.91 -0.51 2.21
CA ILE A 130 -14.66 0.12 3.29
C ILE A 130 -15.51 -0.92 3.98
N LEU A 131 -15.40 -1.03 5.30
CA LEU A 131 -16.05 -2.10 6.07
C LEU A 131 -17.39 -1.68 6.71
N ASP A 132 -17.72 -0.38 6.70
CA ASP A 132 -18.98 0.16 7.25
C ASP A 132 -19.39 1.48 6.56
N ASP A 133 -20.51 2.08 7.01
CA ASP A 133 -21.07 3.30 6.41
C ASP A 133 -20.44 4.62 6.94
N LYS A 134 -19.65 4.56 8.00
CA LYS A 134 -19.09 5.75 8.67
C LYS A 134 -17.64 6.01 8.23
N SER A 135 -16.98 4.97 7.73
CA SER A 135 -15.58 5.02 7.36
C SER A 135 -15.37 5.67 6.00
N ILE A 136 -14.19 6.24 5.80
CA ILE A 136 -13.82 6.95 4.58
C ILE A 136 -12.58 6.32 3.99
N SER A 137 -12.60 6.13 2.67
CA SER A 137 -11.42 5.75 1.91
C SER A 137 -11.25 6.65 0.70
N ASN A 138 -10.06 7.24 0.58
CA ASN A 138 -9.67 8.10 -0.53
C ASN A 138 -8.51 7.47 -1.31
N ALA A 139 -8.58 7.52 -2.63
CA ALA A 139 -7.46 7.19 -3.52
C ALA A 139 -7.07 8.47 -4.30
N ILE A 140 -5.83 8.91 -4.13
CA ILE A 140 -5.31 10.14 -4.73
C ILE A 140 -4.05 9.79 -5.54
N PRO A 141 -4.23 9.28 -6.75
CA PRO A 141 -3.13 9.01 -7.65
C PRO A 141 -2.66 10.29 -8.33
N GLU A 142 -1.35 10.42 -8.47
CA GLU A 142 -0.73 11.50 -9.23
C GLU A 142 0.24 10.90 -10.24
N VAL A 143 0.08 11.28 -11.51
CA VAL A 143 0.94 10.86 -12.62
C VAL A 143 1.46 12.09 -13.34
N LYS A 144 2.79 12.21 -13.45
CA LYS A 144 3.47 13.28 -14.17
C LYS A 144 4.41 12.68 -15.20
N VAL A 145 4.09 12.78 -16.46
CA VAL A 145 4.89 12.23 -17.56
C VAL A 145 5.47 13.38 -18.38
N GLU A 146 6.79 13.47 -18.44
CA GLU A 146 7.54 14.47 -19.22
C GLU A 146 8.31 13.82 -20.39
N CYS A 147 8.18 12.50 -20.60
CA CYS A 147 8.88 11.71 -21.62
C CYS A 147 7.86 11.01 -22.53
N ASP A 148 7.98 11.20 -23.85
CA ASP A 148 7.05 10.61 -24.83
C ASP A 148 7.22 9.09 -24.97
N ASP A 149 8.41 8.56 -24.72
CA ASP A 149 8.73 7.11 -24.74
C ASP A 149 8.68 6.52 -23.33
N ALA A 150 7.48 6.49 -22.74
CA ALA A 150 7.23 5.89 -21.44
C ALA A 150 5.88 5.16 -21.42
N GLU A 151 5.82 4.05 -20.70
CA GLU A 151 4.59 3.30 -20.47
C GLU A 151 4.14 3.53 -19.02
N VAL A 152 2.95 4.10 -18.83
CA VAL A 152 2.38 4.31 -17.50
C VAL A 152 0.98 3.75 -17.44
N SER A 153 0.72 2.89 -16.46
CA SER A 153 -0.60 2.33 -16.17
C SER A 153 -0.98 2.59 -14.73
N HIS A 154 -2.23 2.95 -14.53
CA HIS A 154 -2.78 3.20 -13.21
C HIS A 154 -4.18 2.59 -13.10
N GLU A 155 -4.40 1.82 -12.04
CA GLU A 155 -5.71 1.29 -11.65
C GLU A 155 -6.02 1.74 -10.22
N ALA A 156 -7.24 2.21 -9.96
CA ALA A 156 -7.71 2.50 -8.62
C ALA A 156 -9.15 2.02 -8.46
N SER A 157 -9.41 1.33 -7.37
CA SER A 157 -10.75 0.89 -7.01
C SER A 157 -11.03 1.12 -5.53
N VAL A 158 -12.22 1.62 -5.24
CA VAL A 158 -12.75 1.76 -3.88
C VAL A 158 -14.06 1.00 -3.82
N GLY A 159 -14.12 -0.02 -2.98
CA GLY A 159 -15.30 -0.85 -2.78
C GLY A 159 -15.74 -0.87 -1.32
N LYS A 160 -17.03 -1.12 -1.12
CA LYS A 160 -17.57 -1.48 0.20
C LYS A 160 -17.63 -3.00 0.31
N ILE A 161 -17.49 -3.51 1.54
CA ILE A 161 -17.66 -4.94 1.78
C ILE A 161 -19.04 -5.40 1.30
N SER A 162 -19.07 -6.50 0.54
CA SER A 162 -20.32 -6.99 -0.07
C SER A 162 -21.21 -7.69 0.96
N ASP A 163 -22.40 -7.15 1.18
CA ASP A 163 -23.42 -7.78 2.02
C ASP A 163 -23.88 -9.13 1.43
N GLU A 164 -23.86 -9.28 0.10
CA GLU A 164 -24.18 -10.55 -0.57
C GLU A 164 -23.13 -11.62 -0.27
N ALA A 165 -21.83 -11.26 -0.29
CA ALA A 165 -20.75 -12.17 0.06
C ALA A 165 -20.83 -12.59 1.54
N ILE A 166 -21.14 -11.65 2.44
CA ILE A 166 -21.37 -11.95 3.86
C ILE A 166 -22.57 -12.91 4.01
N TYR A 167 -23.69 -12.58 3.36
CA TYR A 167 -24.88 -13.42 3.40
C TYR A 167 -24.60 -14.85 2.90
N TYR A 168 -23.91 -14.99 1.78
CA TYR A 168 -23.51 -16.29 1.25
C TYR A 168 -22.68 -17.10 2.24
N LEU A 169 -21.71 -16.50 2.91
CA LEU A 169 -20.90 -17.18 3.93
C LEU A 169 -21.75 -17.58 5.15
N LYS A 170 -22.69 -16.73 5.56
CA LYS A 170 -23.66 -17.04 6.65
C LYS A 170 -24.54 -18.22 6.32
N THR A 171 -24.98 -18.39 5.07
CA THR A 171 -25.75 -19.59 4.64
C THR A 171 -24.94 -20.88 4.73
N ARG A 172 -23.61 -20.80 4.82
CA ARG A 172 -22.69 -21.92 5.03
C ARG A 172 -22.36 -22.16 6.51
N GLY A 173 -23.04 -21.49 7.43
CA GLY A 173 -22.87 -21.64 8.87
C GLY A 173 -21.72 -20.82 9.47
N ILE A 174 -21.13 -19.89 8.70
CA ILE A 174 -20.09 -18.98 9.17
C ILE A 174 -20.75 -17.79 9.86
N SER A 175 -20.27 -17.39 11.04
CA SER A 175 -20.76 -16.18 11.71
C SER A 175 -20.45 -14.92 10.89
N GLU A 176 -21.19 -13.85 11.11
CA GLU A 176 -21.00 -12.60 10.36
C GLU A 176 -19.59 -12.03 10.56
N ASP A 177 -19.11 -12.02 11.81
CA ASP A 177 -17.77 -11.52 12.13
C ASP A 177 -16.68 -12.35 11.45
N GLU A 178 -16.84 -13.65 11.41
CA GLU A 178 -15.90 -14.54 10.75
C GLU A 178 -15.96 -14.39 9.22
N ALA A 179 -17.15 -14.19 8.65
CA ALA A 179 -17.33 -13.91 7.22
C ALA A 179 -16.62 -12.62 6.83
N ARG A 180 -16.80 -11.53 7.59
CA ARG A 180 -16.09 -10.26 7.39
C ARG A 180 -14.57 -10.45 7.49
N ALA A 181 -14.09 -11.15 8.52
CA ALA A 181 -12.66 -11.43 8.69
C ALA A 181 -12.09 -12.28 7.55
N MET A 182 -12.85 -13.22 6.99
CA MET A 182 -12.44 -14.00 5.83
C MET A 182 -12.29 -13.14 4.57
N ILE A 183 -13.24 -12.24 4.31
CA ILE A 183 -13.17 -11.31 3.17
C ILE A 183 -11.95 -10.40 3.29
N VAL A 184 -11.73 -9.83 4.48
CA VAL A 184 -10.56 -8.96 4.75
C VAL A 184 -9.24 -9.72 4.58
N ARG A 185 -9.14 -10.95 5.08
CA ARG A 185 -7.95 -11.80 4.87
C ARG A 185 -7.73 -12.12 3.39
N GLY A 186 -8.80 -12.39 2.64
CA GLY A 186 -8.72 -12.57 1.19
C GLY A 186 -8.20 -11.32 0.47
N PHE A 187 -8.69 -10.14 0.87
CA PHE A 187 -8.27 -8.87 0.31
C PHE A 187 -6.78 -8.56 0.58
N THR A 188 -6.27 -8.88 1.76
CA THR A 188 -4.88 -8.57 2.18
C THR A 188 -3.89 -9.70 1.92
N GLY A 189 -4.34 -10.88 1.52
CA GLY A 189 -3.56 -12.11 1.47
C GLY A 189 -2.32 -12.07 0.58
N ASP A 190 -2.36 -11.31 -0.50
CA ASP A 190 -1.19 -11.17 -1.41
C ASP A 190 -0.03 -10.46 -0.73
N ILE A 191 -0.32 -9.45 0.11
CA ILE A 191 0.70 -8.69 0.84
C ILE A 191 1.39 -9.57 1.89
N SER A 192 0.63 -10.44 2.56
CA SER A 192 1.19 -11.37 3.54
C SER A 192 2.25 -12.30 2.94
N LYS A 193 2.12 -12.63 1.65
CA LYS A 193 3.08 -13.50 0.94
C LYS A 193 4.42 -12.81 0.64
N GLU A 194 4.41 -11.47 0.58
CA GLU A 194 5.62 -10.68 0.33
C GLU A 194 6.44 -10.40 1.60
N LEU A 195 5.86 -10.64 2.77
CA LEU A 195 6.53 -10.43 4.06
C LEU A 195 7.31 -11.68 4.51
N PRO A 196 8.41 -11.52 5.27
CA PRO A 196 8.95 -12.60 6.08
C PRO A 196 7.87 -13.17 6.99
N ILE A 197 7.97 -14.48 7.30
CA ILE A 197 6.88 -15.21 7.98
C ILE A 197 6.50 -14.59 9.32
N GLU A 198 7.47 -14.07 10.07
CA GLU A 198 7.24 -13.42 11.38
C GLU A 198 6.40 -12.14 11.21
N TYR A 199 6.72 -11.32 10.20
CA TYR A 199 5.97 -10.09 9.88
C TYR A 199 4.59 -10.41 9.30
N ALA A 200 4.47 -11.46 8.50
CA ALA A 200 3.18 -11.91 7.98
C ALA A 200 2.25 -12.39 9.09
N MET A 201 2.78 -13.12 10.06
CA MET A 201 2.02 -13.55 11.24
C MET A 201 1.57 -12.36 12.07
N GLU A 202 2.46 -11.40 12.34
CA GLU A 202 2.13 -10.19 13.10
C GLU A 202 1.08 -9.35 12.37
N MET A 203 1.24 -9.12 11.07
CA MET A 203 0.26 -8.39 10.27
C MET A 203 -1.12 -9.04 10.32
N ASN A 204 -1.20 -10.37 10.19
CA ASN A 204 -2.45 -11.11 10.27
C ASN A 204 -3.08 -11.02 11.67
N ASN A 205 -2.27 -11.02 12.74
CA ASN A 205 -2.74 -10.81 14.10
C ASN A 205 -3.29 -9.39 14.29
N LEU A 206 -2.60 -8.37 13.79
CA LEU A 206 -3.05 -6.98 13.85
C LEU A 206 -4.37 -6.79 13.10
N ILE A 207 -4.52 -7.34 11.91
CA ILE A 207 -5.79 -7.32 11.16
C ILE A 207 -6.89 -7.99 11.97
N LYS A 208 -6.62 -9.14 12.58
CA LYS A 208 -7.59 -9.83 13.42
C LYS A 208 -8.02 -9.00 14.63
N LEU A 209 -7.07 -8.35 15.31
CA LEU A 209 -7.34 -7.47 16.46
C LEU A 209 -8.20 -6.26 16.05
N GLU A 210 -7.85 -5.59 14.94
CA GLU A 210 -8.65 -4.46 14.42
C GLU A 210 -10.06 -4.90 13.98
N MET A 211 -10.24 -6.13 13.53
CA MET A 211 -11.57 -6.66 13.21
C MET A 211 -12.41 -6.96 14.45
N GLN A 212 -11.78 -7.29 15.59
CA GLN A 212 -12.47 -7.63 16.85
C GLN A 212 -12.76 -6.40 17.74
N ASN A 213 -11.96 -5.33 17.61
CA ASN A 213 -12.11 -4.09 18.36
C ASN A 213 -13.17 -3.20 17.71
N GLY A 214 -14.47 -3.52 17.93
CA GLY A 214 -15.58 -2.75 17.41
C GLY A 214 -16.89 -3.16 18.07
#